data_3f36ab888447f66c7117f6a62919adf3
#
_entry.id   3f36ab888447f66c7117f6a62919adf3
#
_cell.length_a   1.000
_cell.length_b   1.000
_cell.length_c   1.000
_cell.angle_alpha   90.00
_cell.angle_beta   90.00
_cell.angle_gamma   90.00
#
_symmetry.space_group_name_H-M   'P 1'
#
loop_
_entity.id
_entity.type
_entity.pdbx_description
1 polymer ?
#
loop_
_entity_poly.entity_id
_entity_poly.type
_entity_poly.pdbx_seq_one_letter_code
_entity_poly.pdbx_strand_id
1 'polypeptide(L)'
;TVNESYSIIHENEFNLVKTSPLSTFSIDVDRASYSNVRRFINEGQKPPADAVRIEEMINYFSYDYPEPDADQPIAVYSEIAACPWQSKHKLLHIGLQGKKIITEKLPPSNIVFLIDVSGSMSDENKLPLLKEGFKLLANNLRENDKVSIVVYAGAAGLVLPPTYGNNKKKIMEALDKLQSGGSTAGGAGI
;
A
#
# COMPACT_ATOMS: atom_id res chain seq x y z
N THR A 1 10.30 -5.28 -22.30
CA THR A 1 8.83 -5.39 -22.07
C THR A 1 8.67 -6.13 -20.76
N VAL A 2 8.31 -5.39 -19.72
CA VAL A 2 7.97 -5.97 -18.42
C VAL A 2 6.67 -6.75 -18.65
N ASN A 3 6.70 -8.05 -18.41
CA ASN A 3 5.54 -8.93 -18.55
C ASN A 3 4.67 -8.75 -17.28
N GLU A 4 4.05 -7.57 -17.15
CA GLU A 4 3.09 -7.30 -16.06
C GLU A 4 1.74 -7.86 -16.46
N SER A 5 1.09 -8.59 -15.57
CA SER A 5 -0.27 -9.08 -15.74
C SER A 5 -1.17 -8.49 -14.67
N TYR A 6 -2.37 -8.10 -15.07
CA TYR A 6 -3.40 -7.57 -14.19
C TYR A 6 -4.61 -8.49 -14.23
N SER A 7 -5.24 -8.71 -13.09
CA SER A 7 -6.47 -9.49 -13.02
C SER A 7 -7.60 -8.75 -13.73
N ILE A 8 -8.36 -9.46 -14.53
CA ILE A 8 -9.50 -8.91 -15.28
C ILE A 8 -10.49 -8.29 -14.29
N ILE A 9 -10.95 -7.07 -14.60
CA ILE A 9 -11.98 -6.38 -13.82
C ILE A 9 -13.35 -6.79 -14.36
N HIS A 10 -14.18 -7.32 -13.48
CA HIS A 10 -15.57 -7.63 -13.76
C HIS A 10 -16.44 -6.55 -13.12
N GLU A 11 -17.13 -5.76 -13.95
CA GLU A 11 -18.06 -4.73 -13.49
C GLU A 11 -19.35 -5.38 -12.95
N ASN A 12 -19.87 -4.81 -11.86
CA ASN A 12 -21.16 -5.26 -11.31
C ASN A 12 -22.33 -4.69 -12.14
N GLU A 13 -23.36 -5.49 -12.32
CA GLU A 13 -24.61 -5.05 -12.95
C GLU A 13 -25.51 -4.30 -11.95
N PHE A 14 -26.46 -3.50 -12.49
CA PHE A 14 -27.48 -2.88 -11.68
C PHE A 14 -28.48 -3.90 -11.16
N ASN A 15 -28.73 -3.89 -9.86
CA ASN A 15 -29.70 -4.74 -9.18
C ASN A 15 -30.96 -3.95 -8.83
N LEU A 16 -32.13 -4.60 -8.95
CA LEU A 16 -33.39 -4.01 -8.51
C LEU A 16 -33.47 -3.99 -6.99
N VAL A 17 -33.65 -2.82 -6.39
CA VAL A 17 -33.78 -2.65 -4.93
C VAL A 17 -34.88 -3.51 -4.31
N LYS A 18 -35.97 -3.77 -5.05
CA LYS A 18 -37.07 -4.61 -4.59
C LYS A 18 -36.68 -6.08 -4.35
N THR A 19 -35.73 -6.59 -5.12
CA THR A 19 -35.27 -7.98 -5.03
C THR A 19 -33.93 -8.10 -4.33
N SER A 20 -33.11 -7.05 -4.36
CA SER A 20 -31.78 -6.99 -3.78
C SER A 20 -31.60 -5.67 -3.02
N PRO A 21 -32.21 -5.53 -1.81
CA PRO A 21 -32.23 -4.25 -1.10
C PRO A 21 -30.90 -3.91 -0.42
N LEU A 22 -29.97 -4.87 -0.31
CA LEU A 22 -28.69 -4.70 0.34
C LEU A 22 -27.56 -4.75 -0.70
N SER A 23 -26.60 -3.85 -0.57
CA SER A 23 -25.34 -3.87 -1.30
C SER A 23 -24.20 -4.15 -0.34
N THR A 24 -23.30 -5.05 -0.73
CA THR A 24 -22.10 -5.37 0.02
C THR A 24 -20.88 -4.91 -0.80
N PHE A 25 -19.96 -4.22 -0.17
CA PHE A 25 -18.69 -3.81 -0.79
C PHE A 25 -17.54 -4.02 0.20
N SER A 26 -16.35 -4.26 -0.33
CA SER A 26 -15.13 -4.32 0.47
C SER A 26 -14.67 -2.91 0.83
N ILE A 27 -14.17 -2.73 2.05
CA ILE A 27 -13.49 -1.51 2.49
C ILE A 27 -11.98 -1.59 2.18
N ASP A 28 -11.64 -2.05 1.01
CA ASP A 28 -10.27 -2.09 0.54
C ASP A 28 -9.78 -0.67 0.27
N VAL A 29 -8.58 -0.36 0.77
CA VAL A 29 -7.94 0.95 0.64
C VAL A 29 -6.62 0.88 -0.11
N ASP A 30 -6.43 -0.12 -0.96
CA ASP A 30 -5.26 -0.25 -1.81
C ASP A 30 -5.07 0.99 -2.69
N ARG A 31 -3.81 1.31 -3.01
CA ARG A 31 -3.42 2.54 -3.72
C ARG A 31 -2.50 2.27 -4.91
N ALA A 32 -2.21 1.01 -5.20
CA ALA A 32 -1.21 0.63 -6.21
C ALA A 32 -1.60 1.05 -7.63
N SER A 33 -2.88 0.97 -7.98
CA SER A 33 -3.38 1.31 -9.31
C SER A 33 -3.01 2.73 -9.73
N TYR A 34 -3.21 3.72 -8.85
CA TYR A 34 -2.86 5.11 -9.17
C TYR A 34 -1.35 5.29 -9.45
N SER A 35 -0.51 4.65 -8.66
CA SER A 35 0.95 4.69 -8.85
C SER A 35 1.37 4.03 -10.17
N ASN A 36 0.76 2.90 -10.51
CA ASN A 36 1.01 2.19 -11.77
C ASN A 36 0.54 3.02 -12.98
N VAL A 37 -0.66 3.59 -12.92
CA VAL A 37 -1.18 4.46 -13.99
C VAL A 37 -0.25 5.66 -14.23
N ARG A 38 0.22 6.31 -13.16
CA ARG A 38 1.19 7.40 -13.27
C ARG A 38 2.50 6.95 -13.92
N ARG A 39 3.00 5.77 -13.57
CA ARG A 39 4.21 5.21 -14.18
C ARG A 39 4.04 5.03 -15.69
N PHE A 40 2.97 4.36 -16.13
CA PHE A 40 2.69 4.19 -17.56
C PHE A 40 2.63 5.53 -18.30
N ILE A 41 1.95 6.53 -17.74
CA ILE A 41 1.85 7.87 -18.35
C ILE A 41 3.23 8.53 -18.43
N ASN A 42 4.03 8.46 -17.38
CA ASN A 42 5.39 9.03 -17.35
C ASN A 42 6.33 8.35 -18.36
N GLU A 43 6.11 7.08 -18.64
CA GLU A 43 6.84 6.32 -19.67
C GLU A 43 6.27 6.54 -21.08
N GLY A 44 5.28 7.41 -21.26
CA GLY A 44 4.61 7.67 -22.53
C GLY A 44 3.75 6.50 -23.03
N GLN A 45 3.35 5.60 -22.13
CA GLN A 45 2.57 4.40 -22.43
C GLN A 45 1.12 4.56 -21.98
N LYS A 46 0.19 3.94 -22.69
CA LYS A 46 -1.19 3.84 -22.26
C LYS A 46 -1.32 2.71 -21.24
N PRO A 47 -1.86 2.96 -20.03
CA PRO A 47 -2.09 1.89 -19.07
C PRO A 47 -3.09 0.87 -19.61
N PRO A 48 -2.90 -0.44 -19.37
CA PRO A 48 -3.91 -1.45 -19.62
C PRO A 48 -5.20 -1.16 -18.85
N ALA A 49 -6.37 -1.49 -19.41
CA ALA A 49 -7.65 -1.26 -18.77
C ALA A 49 -7.71 -1.91 -17.37
N ASP A 50 -7.24 -3.14 -17.25
CA ASP A 50 -7.25 -3.91 -15.98
C ASP A 50 -6.25 -3.37 -14.93
N ALA A 51 -5.35 -2.45 -15.30
CA ALA A 51 -4.50 -1.74 -14.34
C ALA A 51 -5.21 -0.55 -13.69
N VAL A 52 -6.38 -0.13 -14.20
CA VAL A 52 -7.11 1.05 -13.74
C VAL A 52 -8.26 0.61 -12.82
N ARG A 53 -7.99 0.57 -11.52
CA ARG A 53 -8.99 0.26 -10.49
C ARG A 53 -9.54 1.55 -9.91
N ILE A 54 -10.82 1.82 -10.17
CA ILE A 54 -11.46 3.11 -9.82
C ILE A 54 -11.45 3.31 -8.30
N GLU A 55 -11.72 2.27 -7.53
CA GLU A 55 -11.69 2.28 -6.06
C GLU A 55 -10.31 2.67 -5.52
N GLU A 56 -9.22 2.14 -6.08
CA GLU A 56 -7.86 2.47 -5.70
C GLU A 56 -7.45 3.89 -6.14
N MET A 57 -7.97 4.34 -7.29
CA MET A 57 -7.77 5.72 -7.78
C MET A 57 -8.40 6.74 -6.83
N ILE A 58 -9.61 6.47 -6.35
CA ILE A 58 -10.33 7.33 -5.40
C ILE A 58 -9.63 7.29 -4.04
N ASN A 59 -9.31 6.10 -3.52
CA ASN A 59 -8.71 5.93 -2.20
C ASN A 59 -7.21 6.30 -2.12
N TYR A 60 -6.59 6.63 -3.24
CA TYR A 60 -5.22 7.17 -3.24
C TYR A 60 -5.13 8.52 -2.54
N PHE A 61 -6.16 9.34 -2.64
CA PHE A 61 -6.20 10.68 -2.06
C PHE A 61 -6.69 10.66 -0.62
N SER A 62 -6.22 11.62 0.17
CA SER A 62 -6.72 11.84 1.53
C SER A 62 -7.89 12.80 1.49
N TYR A 63 -8.95 12.48 2.24
CA TYR A 63 -10.14 13.28 2.38
C TYR A 63 -10.23 13.82 3.80
N ASP A 64 -10.72 15.05 3.97
CA ASP A 64 -10.86 15.70 5.28
C ASP A 64 -12.25 15.41 5.87
N TYR A 65 -12.47 14.14 6.23
CA TYR A 65 -13.67 13.76 6.99
C TYR A 65 -13.48 14.09 8.46
N PRO A 66 -14.55 14.58 9.15
CA PRO A 66 -14.51 14.71 10.60
C PRO A 66 -14.22 13.37 11.28
N GLU A 67 -13.57 13.43 12.43
CA GLU A 67 -13.35 12.20 13.21
C GLU A 67 -14.66 11.68 13.80
N PRO A 68 -14.76 10.36 14.06
CA PRO A 68 -15.88 9.78 14.78
C PRO A 68 -16.03 10.42 16.17
N ASP A 69 -17.26 10.49 16.67
CA ASP A 69 -17.52 10.86 18.06
C ASP A 69 -16.75 9.96 19.04
N ALA A 70 -16.52 10.46 20.26
CA ALA A 70 -15.58 9.86 21.21
C ALA A 70 -15.80 8.36 21.47
N ASP A 71 -17.03 7.89 21.40
CA ASP A 71 -17.42 6.50 21.69
C ASP A 71 -17.58 5.63 20.45
N GLN A 72 -17.44 6.21 19.25
CA GLN A 72 -17.59 5.49 18.00
C GLN A 72 -16.22 5.17 17.38
N PRO A 73 -15.99 3.93 16.92
CA PRO A 73 -14.74 3.57 16.25
C PRO A 73 -14.67 4.08 14.81
N ILE A 74 -15.83 4.29 14.16
CA ILE A 74 -15.96 4.65 12.74
C ILE A 74 -17.10 5.65 12.59
N ALA A 75 -16.90 6.66 11.73
CA ALA A 75 -17.96 7.53 11.21
C ALA A 75 -18.24 7.20 9.74
N VAL A 76 -19.50 7.31 9.35
CA VAL A 76 -19.97 7.08 7.97
C VAL A 76 -20.57 8.36 7.44
N TYR A 77 -20.08 8.81 6.29
CA TYR A 77 -20.58 9.97 5.56
C TYR A 77 -21.16 9.51 4.25
N SER A 78 -22.33 10.04 3.90
CA SER A 78 -22.95 9.73 2.61
C SER A 78 -23.52 10.97 1.96
N GLU A 79 -23.34 11.07 0.65
CA GLU A 79 -23.85 12.16 -0.17
C GLU A 79 -24.34 11.62 -1.51
N ILE A 80 -25.43 12.21 -2.03
CA ILE A 80 -25.99 11.84 -3.34
C ILE A 80 -25.91 13.03 -4.28
N ALA A 81 -25.32 12.82 -5.46
CA ALA A 81 -25.22 13.81 -6.52
C ALA A 81 -25.76 13.29 -7.85
N ALA A 82 -26.03 14.19 -8.80
CA ALA A 82 -26.32 13.80 -10.17
C ALA A 82 -25.07 13.20 -10.83
N CYS A 83 -25.23 12.13 -11.60
CA CYS A 83 -24.13 11.56 -12.35
C CYS A 83 -23.81 12.44 -13.58
N PRO A 84 -22.61 13.04 -13.70
CA PRO A 84 -22.29 14.00 -14.75
C PRO A 84 -22.19 13.39 -16.15
N TRP A 85 -21.88 12.09 -16.25
CA TRP A 85 -21.77 11.37 -17.53
C TRP A 85 -23.00 10.56 -17.91
N GLN A 86 -23.99 10.44 -17.01
CA GLN A 86 -25.24 9.75 -17.27
C GLN A 86 -26.38 10.38 -16.47
N SER A 87 -27.13 11.28 -17.11
CA SER A 87 -28.17 12.12 -16.47
C SER A 87 -29.31 11.34 -15.81
N LYS A 88 -29.54 10.09 -16.21
CA LYS A 88 -30.56 9.21 -15.60
C LYS A 88 -30.07 8.54 -14.30
N HIS A 89 -28.78 8.61 -14.00
CA HIS A 89 -28.17 7.99 -12.83
C HIS A 89 -27.85 9.03 -11.75
N LYS A 90 -27.66 8.54 -10.56
CA LYS A 90 -27.11 9.29 -9.42
C LYS A 90 -25.85 8.61 -8.93
N LEU A 91 -24.97 9.39 -8.37
CA LEU A 91 -23.78 8.91 -7.65
C LEU A 91 -24.07 8.96 -6.16
N LEU A 92 -23.83 7.85 -5.48
CA LEU A 92 -23.80 7.79 -4.04
C LEU A 92 -22.32 7.76 -3.60
N HIS A 93 -21.90 8.81 -2.89
CA HIS A 93 -20.62 8.85 -2.23
C HIS A 93 -20.78 8.28 -0.82
N ILE A 94 -19.89 7.35 -0.44
CA ILE A 94 -19.83 6.76 0.89
C ILE A 94 -18.40 6.95 1.41
N GLY A 95 -18.25 7.76 2.45
CA GLY A 95 -16.98 7.99 3.13
C GLY A 95 -16.98 7.28 4.48
N LEU A 96 -15.90 6.55 4.76
CA LEU A 96 -15.67 5.89 6.04
C LEU A 96 -14.44 6.52 6.69
N GLN A 97 -14.60 7.06 7.89
CA GLN A 97 -13.50 7.61 8.69
C GLN A 97 -13.33 6.79 9.96
N GLY A 98 -12.20 6.11 10.07
CA GLY A 98 -11.78 5.46 11.30
C GLY A 98 -11.21 6.48 12.30
N LYS A 99 -11.31 6.16 13.58
CA LYS A 99 -10.68 6.95 14.64
C LYS A 99 -9.16 6.97 14.47
N LYS A 100 -8.55 8.15 14.54
CA LYS A 100 -7.10 8.28 14.44
C LYS A 100 -6.43 7.69 15.67
N ILE A 101 -5.40 6.89 15.43
CA ILE A 101 -4.60 6.31 16.50
C ILE A 101 -3.53 7.32 16.92
N ILE A 102 -3.49 7.65 18.21
CA ILE A 102 -2.45 8.52 18.78
C ILE A 102 -1.16 7.71 18.88
N THR A 103 -0.27 7.90 17.91
CA THR A 103 0.96 7.09 17.77
C THR A 103 1.96 7.28 18.90
N GLU A 104 1.96 8.45 19.57
CA GLU A 104 2.84 8.74 20.72
C GLU A 104 2.57 7.83 21.93
N LYS A 105 1.32 7.33 22.06
CA LYS A 105 0.90 6.47 23.17
C LYS A 105 1.07 4.97 22.89
N LEU A 106 1.47 4.60 21.67
CA LEU A 106 1.69 3.20 21.33
C LEU A 106 2.96 2.66 22.01
N PRO A 107 2.96 1.39 22.43
CA PRO A 107 4.18 0.73 22.93
C PRO A 107 5.26 0.75 21.85
N PRO A 108 6.54 0.58 22.22
CA PRO A 108 7.64 0.44 21.26
C PRO A 108 7.37 -0.69 20.26
N SER A 109 7.63 -0.42 19.00
CA SER A 109 7.44 -1.39 17.91
C SER A 109 8.67 -2.27 17.75
N ASN A 110 8.46 -3.53 17.38
CA ASN A 110 9.52 -4.45 16.97
C ASN A 110 9.22 -4.88 15.53
N ILE A 111 9.93 -4.30 14.56
CA ILE A 111 9.66 -4.43 13.15
C ILE A 111 10.69 -5.35 12.52
N VAL A 112 10.25 -6.30 11.71
CA VAL A 112 11.13 -7.16 10.91
C VAL A 112 10.85 -6.90 9.43
N PHE A 113 11.85 -6.43 8.69
CA PHE A 113 11.78 -6.34 7.24
C PHE A 113 12.24 -7.65 6.63
N LEU A 114 11.35 -8.29 5.89
CA LEU A 114 11.69 -9.44 5.06
C LEU A 114 11.73 -8.95 3.60
N ILE A 115 12.92 -8.90 3.02
CA ILE A 115 13.18 -8.23 1.75
C ILE A 115 13.60 -9.24 0.69
N ASP A 116 12.87 -9.25 -0.43
CA ASP A 116 13.32 -9.93 -1.64
C ASP A 116 14.50 -9.17 -2.26
N VAL A 117 15.62 -9.89 -2.40
CA VAL A 117 16.81 -9.38 -3.09
C VAL A 117 17.19 -10.27 -4.28
N SER A 118 16.23 -11.03 -4.84
CA SER A 118 16.43 -11.82 -6.05
C SER A 118 16.85 -10.97 -7.26
N GLY A 119 17.39 -11.62 -8.30
CA GLY A 119 17.87 -10.93 -9.49
C GLY A 119 16.81 -10.08 -10.20
N SER A 120 15.52 -10.47 -10.11
CA SER A 120 14.39 -9.68 -10.65
C SER A 120 14.17 -8.35 -9.95
N MET A 121 14.80 -8.12 -8.79
CA MET A 121 14.71 -6.87 -8.00
C MET A 121 15.76 -5.82 -8.41
N SER A 122 16.51 -6.03 -9.48
CA SER A 122 17.61 -5.14 -9.91
C SER A 122 17.16 -3.82 -10.52
N ASP A 123 15.95 -3.72 -11.05
CA ASP A 123 15.45 -2.52 -11.71
C ASP A 123 15.34 -1.34 -10.73
N GLU A 124 15.53 -0.10 -11.22
CA GLU A 124 15.53 1.11 -10.41
C GLU A 124 14.24 1.33 -9.60
N ASN A 125 13.10 0.88 -10.15
CA ASN A 125 11.79 0.96 -9.50
C ASN A 125 11.49 -0.21 -8.55
N LYS A 126 12.45 -1.04 -8.23
CA LYS A 126 12.33 -2.21 -7.33
C LYS A 126 13.22 -2.06 -6.10
N LEU A 127 14.28 -2.86 -5.96
CA LEU A 127 15.14 -2.80 -4.76
C LEU A 127 15.73 -1.42 -4.48
N PRO A 128 16.22 -0.65 -5.49
CA PRO A 128 16.70 0.71 -5.23
C PRO A 128 15.61 1.62 -4.64
N LEU A 129 14.41 1.65 -5.22
CA LEU A 129 13.29 2.43 -4.71
C LEU A 129 12.83 1.98 -3.32
N LEU A 130 12.78 0.66 -3.09
CA LEU A 130 12.41 0.06 -1.81
C LEU A 130 13.40 0.45 -0.70
N LYS A 131 14.72 0.49 -1.00
CA LYS A 131 15.74 0.97 -0.06
C LYS A 131 15.47 2.40 0.38
N GLU A 132 15.15 3.30 -0.54
CA GLU A 132 14.81 4.70 -0.22
C GLU A 132 13.53 4.78 0.63
N GLY A 133 12.49 4.00 0.33
CA GLY A 133 11.30 3.91 1.17
C GLY A 133 11.60 3.44 2.59
N PHE A 134 12.43 2.42 2.75
CA PHE A 134 12.84 1.94 4.07
C PHE A 134 13.72 2.91 4.83
N LYS A 135 14.56 3.70 4.16
CA LYS A 135 15.30 4.79 4.79
C LYS A 135 14.37 5.85 5.36
N LEU A 136 13.32 6.24 4.61
CA LEU A 136 12.30 7.16 5.11
C LEU A 136 11.59 6.60 6.35
N LEU A 137 11.19 5.32 6.32
CA LEU A 137 10.57 4.67 7.46
C LEU A 137 11.52 4.60 8.65
N ALA A 138 12.78 4.21 8.42
CA ALA A 138 13.80 4.15 9.46
C ALA A 138 14.03 5.52 10.14
N ASN A 139 13.97 6.62 9.38
CA ASN A 139 14.08 7.97 9.95
C ASN A 139 12.93 8.30 10.92
N ASN A 140 11.75 7.74 10.70
CA ASN A 140 10.57 7.94 11.55
C ASN A 140 10.48 6.98 12.74
N LEU A 141 11.39 6.01 12.90
CA LEU A 141 11.43 5.15 14.08
C LEU A 141 11.71 5.96 15.34
N ARG A 142 10.98 5.67 16.41
CA ARG A 142 11.25 6.21 17.75
C ARG A 142 12.51 5.55 18.32
N GLU A 143 13.15 6.15 19.29
CA GLU A 143 14.40 5.65 19.90
C GLU A 143 14.26 4.23 20.44
N ASN A 144 13.10 3.91 21.04
CA ASN A 144 12.81 2.62 21.65
C ASN A 144 12.25 1.57 20.69
N ASP A 145 11.90 1.96 19.45
CA ASP A 145 11.49 1.00 18.42
C ASP A 145 12.72 0.15 18.02
N LYS A 146 12.48 -1.09 17.59
CA LYS A 146 13.52 -1.97 17.07
C LYS A 146 13.21 -2.36 15.63
N VAL A 147 14.24 -2.50 14.83
CA VAL A 147 14.14 -3.02 13.47
C VAL A 147 15.18 -4.13 13.25
N SER A 148 14.75 -5.15 12.52
CA SER A 148 15.60 -6.21 11.98
C SER A 148 15.44 -6.26 10.48
N ILE A 149 16.48 -6.69 9.75
CA ILE A 149 16.43 -6.88 8.30
C ILE A 149 16.84 -8.30 7.98
N VAL A 150 15.94 -9.03 7.35
CA VAL A 150 16.17 -10.36 6.80
C VAL A 150 15.99 -10.27 5.29
N VAL A 151 16.87 -10.88 4.55
CA VAL A 151 16.76 -10.95 3.08
C VAL A 151 16.56 -12.37 2.63
N TYR A 152 15.92 -12.53 1.49
CA TYR A 152 15.84 -13.80 0.80
C TYR A 152 16.09 -13.63 -0.70
N ALA A 153 16.81 -14.64 -1.25
CA ALA A 153 17.03 -14.86 -2.67
C ALA A 153 17.24 -16.36 -2.86
N GLY A 154 18.36 -16.81 -3.39
CA GLY A 154 18.74 -18.23 -3.42
C GLY A 154 18.96 -18.84 -2.02
N ALA A 155 19.25 -17.99 -1.02
CA ALA A 155 19.32 -18.32 0.40
C ALA A 155 18.75 -17.15 1.22
N ALA A 156 18.35 -17.43 2.46
CA ALA A 156 17.95 -16.42 3.42
C ALA A 156 19.12 -15.99 4.31
N GLY A 157 19.11 -14.73 4.74
CA GLY A 157 20.16 -14.23 5.62
C GLY A 157 19.70 -13.06 6.49
N LEU A 158 20.16 -13.06 7.76
CA LEU A 158 20.00 -11.94 8.68
C LEU A 158 21.03 -10.87 8.33
N VAL A 159 20.58 -9.73 7.81
CA VAL A 159 21.43 -8.58 7.44
C VAL A 159 21.60 -7.63 8.61
N LEU A 160 20.52 -7.39 9.36
CA LEU A 160 20.53 -6.54 10.54
C LEU A 160 19.81 -7.23 11.68
N PRO A 161 20.51 -7.60 12.77
CA PRO A 161 19.86 -8.09 13.98
C PRO A 161 19.04 -6.98 14.65
N PRO A 162 18.14 -7.29 15.61
CA PRO A 162 17.32 -6.30 16.31
C PRO A 162 18.14 -5.09 16.76
N THR A 163 17.87 -3.95 16.15
CA THR A 163 18.62 -2.71 16.34
C THR A 163 17.67 -1.60 16.72
N TYR A 164 17.96 -0.86 17.78
CA TYR A 164 17.13 0.25 18.24
C TYR A 164 17.08 1.39 17.23
N GLY A 165 15.92 2.08 17.17
CA GLY A 165 15.65 3.18 16.24
C GLY A 165 16.54 4.40 16.41
N ASN A 166 17.18 4.61 17.57
CA ASN A 166 18.20 5.65 17.75
C ASN A 166 19.51 5.35 17.01
N ASN A 167 19.75 4.10 16.61
CA ASN A 167 20.96 3.72 15.87
C ASN A 167 20.77 3.82 14.35
N LYS A 168 20.27 4.99 13.90
CA LYS A 168 19.93 5.28 12.50
C LYS A 168 21.06 4.92 11.54
N LYS A 169 22.30 5.29 11.89
CA LYS A 169 23.46 5.06 11.05
C LYS A 169 23.61 3.57 10.70
N LYS A 170 23.54 2.70 11.71
CA LYS A 170 23.68 1.24 11.51
C LYS A 170 22.55 0.68 10.64
N ILE A 171 21.32 1.18 10.81
CA ILE A 171 20.16 0.77 10.01
C ILE A 171 20.35 1.19 8.55
N MET A 172 20.77 2.45 8.31
CA MET A 172 21.01 2.96 6.95
C MET A 172 22.13 2.19 6.25
N GLU A 173 23.26 1.95 6.94
CA GLU A 173 24.38 1.17 6.40
C GLU A 173 23.98 -0.25 6.01
N ALA A 174 23.08 -0.89 6.78
CA ALA A 174 22.55 -2.21 6.45
C ALA A 174 21.67 -2.18 5.19
N LEU A 175 20.81 -1.18 5.05
CA LEU A 175 19.98 -0.98 3.85
C LEU A 175 20.85 -0.69 2.63
N ASP A 176 21.89 0.14 2.75
CA ASP A 176 22.78 0.48 1.64
C ASP A 176 23.54 -0.72 1.08
N LYS A 177 23.89 -1.67 1.94
CA LYS A 177 24.59 -2.91 1.55
C LYS A 177 23.73 -3.92 0.80
N LEU A 178 22.40 -3.76 0.77
CA LEU A 178 21.54 -4.69 0.04
C LEU A 178 21.81 -4.62 -1.46
N GLN A 179 22.00 -5.79 -2.06
CA GLN A 179 22.24 -5.95 -3.50
C GLN A 179 21.33 -7.06 -4.03
N SER A 180 20.79 -6.84 -5.24
CA SER A 180 19.98 -7.84 -5.93
C SER A 180 20.86 -8.92 -6.57
N GLY A 181 20.43 -10.19 -6.46
CA GLY A 181 21.08 -11.32 -7.10
C GLY A 181 20.48 -12.66 -6.69
N GLY A 182 20.77 -13.72 -7.45
CA GLY A 182 20.25 -15.06 -7.19
C GLY A 182 18.80 -15.31 -7.58
N SER A 183 18.28 -16.50 -7.25
CA SER A 183 16.90 -16.92 -7.49
C SER A 183 16.00 -16.65 -6.28
N THR A 184 14.69 -16.58 -6.49
CA THR A 184 13.73 -16.33 -5.41
C THR A 184 13.45 -17.62 -4.62
N ALA A 185 13.69 -17.61 -3.31
CA ALA A 185 13.40 -18.69 -2.37
C ALA A 185 12.74 -18.14 -1.10
N GLY A 186 11.52 -17.56 -1.25
CA GLY A 186 10.82 -16.83 -0.18
C GLY A 186 10.61 -17.63 1.11
N GLY A 187 10.31 -18.94 1.00
CA GLY A 187 10.12 -19.80 2.16
C GLY A 187 11.36 -19.98 3.06
N ALA A 188 12.56 -19.69 2.54
CA ALA A 188 13.78 -19.77 3.32
C ALA A 188 14.03 -18.52 4.21
N GLY A 189 13.25 -17.45 4.04
CA GLY A 189 13.37 -16.20 4.79
C GLY A 189 12.49 -16.15 6.05
N ILE A 190 11.60 -17.09 6.20
CA ILE A 190 10.69 -17.24 7.35
C ILE A 190 11.33 -18.24 8.34
#